data_7da54ab2b21e5b1087c63c98bc6fc191
#
_entry.id   7da54ab2b21e5b1087c63c98bc6fc191
#
_cell.length_a   1.000
_cell.length_b   1.000
_cell.length_c   1.000
_cell.angle_alpha   90.00
_cell.angle_beta   90.00
_cell.angle_gamma   90.00
#
_symmetry.space_group_name_H-M   'P 1'
#
loop_
_entity.id
_entity.type
_entity.pdbx_description
1 polymer ?
#
loop_
_entity_poly.entity_id
_entity_poly.type
_entity_poly.pdbx_seq_one_letter_code
_entity_poly.pdbx_strand_id
1 'polypeptide(L)'
;DVMEKHNREVIIESFQWEEVINYQLCMKRTRTLLDQYPDVDGIMALDLCAAAFLKTEKNKKILAYDGTYVTDFNYHSIDSIVQDAKKVAKESVNMLIKLINDQPLKKREVLVPVKYKKGDTL
;
A
#
# COMPACT_ATOMS: atom_id res chain seq x y z
N ASP A 1 -11.02 -8.67 -14.89
CA ASP A 1 -10.70 -8.18 -13.54
C ASP A 1 -11.10 -9.21 -12.48
N VAL A 2 -10.30 -9.29 -11.40
CA VAL A 2 -10.56 -10.29 -10.32
C VAL A 2 -11.86 -9.93 -9.58
N MET A 3 -12.09 -8.66 -9.32
CA MET A 3 -13.27 -8.20 -8.59
C MET A 3 -14.57 -8.42 -9.37
N GLU A 4 -14.55 -8.18 -10.67
CA GLU A 4 -15.69 -8.49 -11.56
C GLU A 4 -16.05 -9.99 -11.56
N LYS A 5 -15.05 -10.86 -11.56
CA LYS A 5 -15.26 -12.32 -11.47
C LYS A 5 -15.98 -12.76 -10.19
N HIS A 6 -15.89 -11.94 -9.14
CA HIS A 6 -16.53 -12.18 -7.85
C HIS A 6 -17.77 -11.30 -7.61
N ASN A 7 -18.27 -10.60 -8.64
CA ASN A 7 -19.39 -9.65 -8.53
C ASN A 7 -19.20 -8.63 -7.38
N ARG A 8 -17.97 -8.09 -7.26
CA ARG A 8 -17.62 -7.08 -6.28
C ARG A 8 -17.40 -5.73 -6.96
N GLU A 9 -17.99 -4.70 -6.42
CA GLU A 9 -17.75 -3.32 -6.82
C GLU A 9 -16.38 -2.86 -6.33
N VAL A 10 -15.68 -2.09 -7.15
CA VAL A 10 -14.40 -1.46 -6.81
C VAL A 10 -14.58 0.04 -6.80
N ILE A 11 -14.34 0.65 -5.65
CA ILE A 11 -14.30 2.08 -5.47
C ILE A 11 -12.83 2.51 -5.43
N ILE A 12 -12.43 3.43 -6.29
CA ILE A 12 -11.07 3.95 -6.36
C ILE A 12 -11.09 5.42 -5.95
N GLU A 13 -10.41 5.73 -4.85
CA GLU A 13 -10.29 7.08 -4.32
C GLU A 13 -8.84 7.52 -4.25
N SER A 14 -8.62 8.80 -4.49
CA SER A 14 -7.28 9.40 -4.48
C SER A 14 -7.06 10.23 -3.22
N PHE A 15 -5.87 10.10 -2.66
CA PHE A 15 -5.35 11.00 -1.63
C PHE A 15 -4.39 12.01 -2.26
N GLN A 16 -4.46 13.25 -1.85
CA GLN A 16 -3.45 14.26 -2.21
C GLN A 16 -2.16 13.95 -1.48
N TRP A 17 -1.02 14.38 -2.04
CA TRP A 17 0.28 14.11 -1.44
C TRP A 17 0.38 14.61 0.00
N GLU A 18 -0.17 15.80 0.28
CA GLU A 18 -0.21 16.41 1.60
C GLU A 18 -1.00 15.56 2.61
N GLU A 19 -2.07 14.90 2.15
CA GLU A 19 -2.86 13.98 2.97
C GLU A 19 -2.08 12.70 3.30
N VAL A 20 -1.30 12.19 2.34
CA VAL A 20 -0.51 10.96 2.54
C VAL A 20 0.64 11.16 3.53
N ILE A 21 1.28 12.33 3.55
CA ILE A 21 2.44 12.62 4.42
C ILE A 21 2.05 13.23 5.77
N ASN A 22 0.80 13.69 5.93
CA ASN A 22 0.29 14.30 7.15
C ASN A 22 -0.81 13.44 7.77
N TYR A 23 -0.51 12.80 8.89
CA TYR A 23 -1.43 11.88 9.54
C TYR A 23 -2.79 12.50 9.92
N GLN A 24 -2.82 13.77 10.32
CA GLN A 24 -4.07 14.44 10.68
C GLN A 24 -4.97 14.69 9.46
N LEU A 25 -4.39 15.09 8.33
CA LEU A 25 -5.10 15.24 7.08
C LEU A 25 -5.58 13.88 6.55
N CYS A 26 -4.71 12.86 6.63
CA CYS A 26 -5.06 11.50 6.29
C CYS A 26 -6.24 10.99 7.11
N MET A 27 -6.25 11.17 8.42
CA MET A 27 -7.36 10.83 9.32
C MET A 27 -8.66 11.55 8.96
N LYS A 28 -8.58 12.83 8.62
CA LYS A 28 -9.75 13.62 8.19
C LYS A 28 -10.33 13.06 6.89
N ARG A 29 -9.49 12.82 5.89
CA ARG A 29 -9.90 12.25 4.59
C ARG A 29 -10.52 10.85 4.77
N THR A 30 -9.90 10.00 5.58
CA THR A 30 -10.38 8.66 5.90
C THR A 30 -11.79 8.68 6.48
N ARG A 31 -12.10 9.58 7.42
CA ARG A 31 -13.46 9.74 7.96
C ARG A 31 -14.45 10.14 6.89
N THR A 32 -14.10 11.13 6.06
CA THR A 32 -14.94 11.54 4.94
C THR A 32 -15.27 10.39 3.99
N LEU A 33 -14.27 9.55 3.67
CA LEU A 33 -14.48 8.38 2.80
C LEU A 33 -15.37 7.33 3.44
N LEU A 34 -15.20 7.05 4.73
CA LEU A 34 -16.05 6.10 5.45
C LEU A 34 -17.50 6.59 5.57
N ASP A 35 -17.70 7.89 5.74
CA ASP A 35 -19.04 8.51 5.73
C ASP A 35 -19.68 8.43 4.33
N GLN A 36 -18.87 8.60 3.28
CA GLN A 36 -19.34 8.54 1.89
C GLN A 36 -19.64 7.08 1.45
N TYR A 37 -18.89 6.12 1.94
CA TYR A 37 -19.01 4.69 1.58
C TYR A 37 -19.17 3.82 2.83
N PRO A 38 -20.30 3.92 3.54
CA PRO A 38 -20.49 3.21 4.82
C PRO A 38 -20.52 1.68 4.66
N ASP A 39 -20.95 1.21 3.50
CA ASP A 39 -21.11 -0.25 3.21
C ASP A 39 -19.84 -0.91 2.68
N VAL A 40 -18.71 -0.17 2.55
CA VAL A 40 -17.43 -0.80 2.16
C VAL A 40 -17.02 -1.84 3.20
N ASP A 41 -16.67 -3.04 2.75
CA ASP A 41 -16.29 -4.17 3.63
C ASP A 41 -14.78 -4.45 3.64
N GLY A 42 -14.06 -4.03 2.59
CA GLY A 42 -12.62 -4.19 2.46
C GLY A 42 -11.93 -2.95 1.89
N ILE A 43 -10.77 -2.62 2.44
CA ILE A 43 -10.00 -1.43 2.09
C ILE A 43 -8.56 -1.84 1.80
N MET A 44 -8.05 -1.43 0.63
CA MET A 44 -6.63 -1.52 0.33
C MET A 44 -6.05 -0.11 0.20
N ALA A 45 -5.02 0.20 0.96
CA ALA A 45 -4.45 1.53 1.00
C ALA A 45 -2.93 1.51 1.26
N LEU A 46 -2.25 2.63 0.99
CA LEU A 46 -0.86 2.84 1.42
C LEU A 46 -0.77 2.79 2.95
N ASP A 47 0.37 2.40 3.49
CA ASP A 47 0.60 2.12 4.91
C ASP A 47 0.02 3.15 5.88
N LEU A 48 0.30 4.45 5.68
CA LEU A 48 -0.21 5.50 6.56
C LEU A 48 -1.72 5.63 6.48
N CYS A 49 -2.27 5.50 5.27
CA CYS A 49 -3.71 5.54 5.04
C CYS A 49 -4.39 4.30 5.64
N ALA A 50 -3.80 3.11 5.46
CA ALA A 50 -4.28 1.87 6.08
C ALA A 50 -4.32 1.98 7.61
N ALA A 51 -3.27 2.54 8.23
CA ALA A 51 -3.23 2.81 9.66
C ALA A 51 -4.30 3.82 10.11
N ALA A 52 -4.57 4.84 9.29
CA ALA A 52 -5.62 5.81 9.55
C ALA A 52 -7.03 5.17 9.46
N PHE A 53 -7.27 4.31 8.48
CA PHE A 53 -8.52 3.53 8.38
C PHE A 53 -8.70 2.62 9.59
N LEU A 54 -7.69 1.85 9.98
CA LEU A 54 -7.76 0.96 11.15
C LEU A 54 -8.04 1.73 12.45
N LYS A 55 -7.49 2.93 12.59
CA LYS A 55 -7.73 3.79 13.76
C LYS A 55 -9.15 4.35 13.80
N THR A 56 -9.75 4.60 12.64
CA THR A 56 -11.09 5.19 12.53
C THR A 56 -12.17 4.12 12.63
N GLU A 57 -11.99 2.97 11.98
CA GLU A 57 -12.99 1.89 11.89
C GLU A 57 -12.31 0.52 11.98
N LYS A 58 -12.51 -0.16 13.11
CA LYS A 58 -11.85 -1.45 13.41
C LYS A 58 -12.52 -2.67 12.78
N ASN A 59 -13.77 -2.53 12.32
CA ASN A 59 -14.55 -3.65 11.82
C ASN A 59 -14.40 -3.92 10.33
N LYS A 60 -13.66 -3.06 9.62
CA LYS A 60 -13.39 -3.21 8.19
C LYS A 60 -12.14 -4.07 7.97
N LYS A 61 -12.15 -4.87 6.91
CA LYS A 61 -10.97 -5.62 6.47
C LYS A 61 -9.98 -4.66 5.81
N ILE A 62 -8.73 -4.65 6.26
CA ILE A 62 -7.73 -3.68 5.80
C ILE A 62 -6.47 -4.41 5.33
N LEU A 63 -6.05 -4.07 4.11
CA LEU A 63 -4.80 -4.52 3.51
C LEU A 63 -3.92 -3.31 3.20
N ALA A 64 -2.74 -3.26 3.78
CA ALA A 64 -1.76 -2.21 3.49
C ALA A 64 -0.90 -2.58 2.27
N TYR A 65 -0.46 -1.55 1.54
CA TYR A 65 0.52 -1.66 0.47
C TYR A 65 1.80 -0.91 0.87
N ASP A 66 2.93 -1.54 0.71
CA ASP A 66 4.32 -1.25 1.03
C ASP A 66 4.85 -2.03 2.24
N GLY A 67 4.08 -2.23 3.29
CA GLY A 67 4.45 -3.06 4.45
C GLY A 67 5.61 -2.49 5.27
N THR A 68 5.63 -1.17 5.45
CA THR A 68 6.64 -0.49 6.27
C THR A 68 6.37 -0.66 7.77
N TYR A 69 7.22 -0.08 8.63
CA TYR A 69 7.06 -0.11 10.08
C TYR A 69 5.74 0.49 10.59
N VAL A 70 5.10 1.34 9.79
CA VAL A 70 3.81 1.95 10.13
C VAL A 70 2.70 0.89 10.28
N THR A 71 2.83 -0.25 9.61
CA THR A 71 1.86 -1.35 9.69
C THR A 71 1.95 -2.17 10.98
N ASP A 72 2.98 -1.97 11.80
CA ASP A 72 3.17 -2.64 13.08
C ASP A 72 2.88 -1.73 14.28
N PHE A 73 2.06 -0.71 14.11
CA PHE A 73 1.82 0.33 15.10
C PHE A 73 0.72 -0.07 16.10
N ASN A 74 0.93 0.24 17.40
CA ASN A 74 -0.09 0.09 18.46
C ASN A 74 -0.60 -1.33 18.74
N TYR A 75 0.27 -2.33 18.78
CA TYR A 75 -0.10 -3.73 19.09
C TYR A 75 -0.98 -4.42 18.04
N HIS A 76 -1.25 -3.78 16.91
CA HIS A 76 -1.91 -4.36 15.76
C HIS A 76 -0.95 -4.42 14.58
N SER A 77 -0.91 -5.56 13.93
CA SER A 77 -0.18 -5.74 12.68
C SER A 77 -1.18 -5.74 11.53
N ILE A 78 -1.03 -4.79 10.60
CA ILE A 78 -1.90 -4.73 9.42
C ILE A 78 -1.41 -5.75 8.41
N ASP A 79 -2.33 -6.56 7.89
CA ASP A 79 -2.06 -7.41 6.73
C ASP A 79 -1.52 -6.58 5.58
N SER A 80 -0.39 -6.98 5.00
CA SER A 80 0.34 -6.10 4.10
C SER A 80 0.92 -6.82 2.89
N ILE A 81 0.92 -6.13 1.76
CA ILE A 81 1.72 -6.48 0.59
C ILE A 81 3.06 -5.75 0.71
N VAL A 82 4.12 -6.49 1.01
CA VAL A 82 5.44 -5.94 1.31
C VAL A 82 6.33 -5.91 0.07
N GLN A 83 6.88 -4.76 -0.25
CA GLN A 83 7.90 -4.60 -1.28
C GLN A 83 9.29 -4.91 -0.73
N ASP A 84 10.13 -5.61 -1.52
CA ASP A 84 11.54 -5.79 -1.22
C ASP A 84 12.35 -4.55 -1.65
N ALA A 85 12.23 -3.47 -0.87
CA ALA A 85 12.90 -2.19 -1.16
C ALA A 85 14.43 -2.36 -1.31
N LYS A 86 15.05 -3.25 -0.55
CA LYS A 86 16.49 -3.54 -0.66
C LYS A 86 16.83 -4.15 -2.02
N LYS A 87 16.03 -5.08 -2.50
CA LYS A 87 16.22 -5.70 -3.82
C LYS A 87 15.92 -4.71 -4.94
N VAL A 88 14.84 -3.91 -4.82
CA VAL A 88 14.52 -2.83 -5.77
C VAL A 88 15.71 -1.87 -5.88
N ALA A 89 16.21 -1.35 -4.76
CA ALA A 89 17.36 -0.44 -4.75
C ALA A 89 18.61 -1.07 -5.39
N LYS A 90 18.93 -2.33 -5.04
CA LYS A 90 20.07 -3.05 -5.61
C LYS A 90 19.98 -3.17 -7.14
N GLU A 91 18.83 -3.60 -7.65
CA GLU A 91 18.64 -3.76 -9.10
C GLU A 91 18.70 -2.40 -9.82
N SER A 92 18.07 -1.36 -9.23
CA SER A 92 18.12 0.00 -9.80
C SER A 92 19.55 0.55 -9.88
N VAL A 93 20.34 0.42 -8.81
CA VAL A 93 21.74 0.85 -8.80
C VAL A 93 22.57 0.06 -9.80
N ASN A 94 22.39 -1.27 -9.88
CA ASN A 94 23.10 -2.10 -10.86
C ASN A 94 22.81 -1.69 -12.31
N MET A 95 21.54 -1.37 -12.61
CA MET A 95 21.15 -0.88 -13.93
C MET A 95 21.78 0.49 -14.22
N LEU A 96 21.74 1.40 -13.25
CA LEU A 96 22.32 2.74 -13.38
C LEU A 96 23.84 2.68 -13.63
N ILE A 97 24.59 1.86 -12.89
CA ILE A 97 26.03 1.69 -13.08
C ILE A 97 26.34 1.19 -14.49
N LYS A 98 25.57 0.24 -15.01
CA LYS A 98 25.74 -0.24 -16.39
C LYS A 98 25.52 0.87 -17.40
N LEU A 99 24.48 1.70 -17.23
CA LEU A 99 24.21 2.83 -18.12
C LEU A 99 25.32 3.88 -18.07
N ILE A 100 25.84 4.22 -16.89
CA ILE A 100 26.95 5.16 -16.72
C ILE A 100 28.22 4.67 -17.44
N ASN A 101 28.44 3.35 -17.46
CA ASN A 101 29.60 2.73 -18.10
C ASN A 101 29.34 2.30 -19.56
N ASP A 102 28.29 2.82 -20.20
CA ASP A 102 27.90 2.50 -21.59
C ASP A 102 27.74 0.98 -21.83
N GLN A 103 27.43 0.22 -20.79
CA GLN A 103 27.22 -1.22 -20.91
C GLN A 103 25.77 -1.52 -21.31
N PRO A 104 25.54 -2.48 -22.21
CA PRO A 104 24.19 -2.81 -22.65
C PRO A 104 23.37 -3.43 -21.51
N LEU A 105 22.12 -2.97 -21.35
CA LEU A 105 21.15 -3.61 -20.47
C LEU A 105 20.53 -4.82 -21.19
N LYS A 106 20.63 -5.99 -20.58
CA LYS A 106 19.93 -7.20 -21.07
C LYS A 106 18.39 -7.05 -21.03
N LYS A 107 17.90 -6.31 -20.06
CA LYS A 107 16.48 -5.96 -19.86
C LYS A 107 16.39 -4.53 -19.36
N ARG A 108 15.40 -3.79 -19.83
CA ARG A 108 15.10 -2.42 -19.35
C ARG A 108 14.13 -2.41 -18.17
N GLU A 109 13.59 -3.58 -17.84
CA GLU A 109 12.62 -3.77 -16.78
C GLU A 109 13.01 -5.00 -15.94
N VAL A 110 12.97 -4.84 -14.63
CA VAL A 110 13.18 -5.92 -13.66
C VAL A 110 12.02 -5.94 -12.69
N LEU A 111 11.23 -7.00 -12.74
CA LEU A 111 10.14 -7.21 -11.79
C LEU A 111 10.69 -7.80 -10.50
N VAL A 112 10.47 -7.11 -9.39
CA VAL A 112 10.79 -7.58 -8.06
C VAL A 112 9.50 -8.08 -7.40
N PRO A 113 9.40 -9.37 -7.05
CA PRO A 113 8.18 -9.91 -6.47
C PRO A 113 7.92 -9.32 -5.08
N VAL A 114 6.66 -9.04 -4.80
CA VAL A 114 6.17 -8.65 -3.49
C VAL A 114 5.89 -9.88 -2.62
N LYS A 115 5.77 -9.68 -1.29
CA LYS A 115 5.41 -10.73 -0.34
C LYS A 115 4.18 -10.30 0.46
N TYR A 116 3.34 -11.28 0.77
CA TYR A 116 2.29 -11.07 1.76
C TYR A 116 2.87 -11.22 3.17
N LYS A 117 2.62 -10.24 4.02
CA LYS A 117 2.90 -10.28 5.45
C LYS A 117 1.56 -10.39 6.18
N LYS A 118 1.36 -11.50 6.87
CA LYS A 118 0.16 -11.72 7.66
C LYS A 118 0.13 -10.76 8.86
N GLY A 119 -1.00 -10.14 9.05
CA GLY A 119 -1.38 -9.35 10.21
C GLY A 119 -2.61 -9.92 10.89
N ASP A 120 -3.44 -9.05 11.44
CA ASP A 120 -4.68 -9.36 12.16
C ASP A 120 -5.88 -8.53 11.67
N THR A 121 -5.81 -8.00 10.43
CA THR A 121 -6.82 -7.11 9.86
C THR A 121 -7.62 -7.67 8.67
N LEU A 122 -7.36 -8.92 8.25
CA LEU A 122 -8.13 -9.62 7.22
C LEU A 122 -8.98 -10.77 7.76
#